data_314c5159d722742f63b535e0a5436acb
#
_entry.id   314c5159d722742f63b535e0a5436acb
#
_cell.length_a   1.000
_cell.length_b   1.000
_cell.length_c   1.000
_cell.angle_alpha   90.00
_cell.angle_beta   90.00
_cell.angle_gamma   90.00
#
_symmetry.space_group_name_H-M   'P 1'
#
loop_
_entity.id
_entity.type
_entity.pdbx_description
1 polymer ?
#
loop_
_entity_poly.entity_id
_entity_poly.type
_entity_poly.pdbx_seq_one_letter_code
_entity_poly.pdbx_strand_id
1 'polypeptide(L)'
;MATRNAGASSTVRNRIGLTFLGAAFAFLVGAIIVAKYQEGTLAADPANAQQVARGQSVYAQYCAACHGANLEGQAKWQDKLPTGRMPAPPHDASGHTWHHPDGVLFGITKSGLVPGKYAPPKYE
;
A
#
# COMPACT_ATOMS: atom_id res chain seq x y z
N MET A 1 -57.14 -2.71 -42.94
CA MET A 1 -57.07 -3.21 -41.54
C MET A 1 -55.71 -3.85 -41.26
N ALA A 2 -54.76 -3.09 -40.74
CA ALA A 2 -53.54 -3.67 -40.19
C ALA A 2 -52.76 -2.57 -39.41
N THR A 3 -53.09 -2.33 -38.17
CA THR A 3 -52.33 -1.53 -37.24
C THR A 3 -52.34 -2.18 -35.86
N ARG A 4 -51.36 -3.00 -35.57
CA ARG A 4 -51.02 -3.36 -34.19
C ARG A 4 -49.76 -4.23 -34.20
N ASN A 5 -48.59 -3.66 -33.96
CA ASN A 5 -47.45 -4.36 -33.35
C ASN A 5 -46.20 -3.44 -33.10
N ALA A 6 -46.35 -2.09 -33.09
CA ALA A 6 -45.22 -1.23 -32.81
C ALA A 6 -44.88 -1.03 -31.30
N GLY A 7 -45.86 -1.31 -30.41
CA GLY A 7 -45.69 -1.01 -28.97
C GLY A 7 -44.91 -2.05 -28.15
N ALA A 8 -44.99 -3.33 -28.55
CA ALA A 8 -44.30 -4.40 -27.79
C ALA A 8 -42.78 -4.43 -27.97
N SER A 9 -42.29 -4.01 -29.13
CA SER A 9 -40.84 -4.00 -29.44
C SER A 9 -40.04 -2.93 -28.69
N SER A 10 -40.64 -1.78 -28.40
CA SER A 10 -39.96 -0.69 -27.70
C SER A 10 -39.79 -0.97 -26.20
N THR A 11 -40.80 -1.55 -25.58
CA THR A 11 -40.78 -1.90 -24.14
C THR A 11 -39.76 -3.00 -23.82
N VAL A 12 -39.64 -4.01 -24.70
CA VAL A 12 -38.66 -5.09 -24.54
C VAL A 12 -37.22 -4.54 -24.71
N ARG A 13 -36.98 -3.73 -25.72
CA ARG A 13 -35.67 -3.09 -25.94
C ARG A 13 -35.25 -2.19 -24.75
N ASN A 14 -36.18 -1.43 -24.20
CA ASN A 14 -35.88 -0.59 -23.02
C ASN A 14 -35.60 -1.44 -21.76
N ARG A 15 -36.31 -2.54 -21.55
CA ARG A 15 -36.05 -3.44 -20.42
C ARG A 15 -34.69 -4.12 -20.54
N ILE A 16 -34.32 -4.59 -21.74
CA ILE A 16 -33.02 -5.20 -22.02
C ILE A 16 -31.91 -4.17 -21.83
N GLY A 17 -32.06 -2.94 -22.37
CA GLY A 17 -31.10 -1.87 -22.16
C GLY A 17 -30.87 -1.50 -20.69
N LEU A 18 -31.95 -1.46 -19.91
CA LEU A 18 -31.88 -1.14 -18.48
C LEU A 18 -31.19 -2.23 -17.66
N THR A 19 -31.39 -3.51 -18.03
CA THR A 19 -30.72 -4.65 -17.36
C THR A 19 -29.22 -4.68 -17.67
N PHE A 20 -28.81 -4.40 -18.92
CA PHE A 20 -27.39 -4.29 -19.28
C PHE A 20 -26.71 -3.10 -18.59
N LEU A 21 -27.38 -1.96 -18.48
CA LEU A 21 -26.88 -0.78 -17.79
C LEU A 21 -26.68 -1.08 -16.29
N GLY A 22 -27.63 -1.74 -15.67
CA GLY A 22 -27.56 -2.17 -14.26
C GLY A 22 -26.42 -3.16 -14.00
N ALA A 23 -26.24 -4.13 -14.90
CA ALA A 23 -25.16 -5.11 -14.80
C ALA A 23 -23.78 -4.46 -14.97
N ALA A 24 -23.63 -3.56 -15.94
CA ALA A 24 -22.38 -2.81 -16.16
C ALA A 24 -22.04 -1.91 -14.96
N PHE A 25 -23.04 -1.25 -14.39
CA PHE A 25 -22.86 -0.44 -13.19
C PHE A 25 -22.43 -1.28 -11.97
N ALA A 26 -23.10 -2.43 -11.74
CA ALA A 26 -22.74 -3.34 -10.66
C ALA A 26 -21.31 -3.89 -10.81
N PHE A 27 -20.91 -4.22 -12.05
CA PHE A 27 -19.56 -4.68 -12.36
C PHE A 27 -18.52 -3.57 -12.08
N LEU A 28 -18.81 -2.33 -12.48
CA LEU A 28 -17.92 -1.18 -12.25
C LEU A 28 -17.77 -0.90 -10.75
N VAL A 29 -18.87 -0.91 -9.99
CA VAL A 29 -18.83 -0.73 -8.54
C VAL A 29 -18.05 -1.87 -7.88
N GLY A 30 -18.28 -3.11 -8.29
CA GLY A 30 -17.52 -4.27 -7.81
C GLY A 30 -16.01 -4.13 -8.08
N ALA A 31 -15.63 -3.71 -9.29
CA ALA A 31 -14.24 -3.48 -9.65
C ALA A 31 -13.58 -2.37 -8.82
N ILE A 32 -14.31 -1.27 -8.56
CA ILE A 32 -13.83 -0.17 -7.69
C ILE A 32 -13.66 -0.67 -6.25
N ILE A 33 -14.61 -1.45 -5.74
CA ILE A 33 -14.51 -2.02 -4.39
C ILE A 33 -13.29 -2.93 -4.29
N VAL A 34 -13.09 -3.85 -5.24
CA VAL A 34 -11.93 -4.75 -5.28
C VAL A 34 -10.63 -3.96 -5.36
N ALA A 35 -10.55 -2.93 -6.21
CA ALA A 35 -9.37 -2.07 -6.31
C ALA A 35 -9.07 -1.36 -4.99
N LYS A 36 -10.10 -0.85 -4.30
CA LYS A 36 -9.95 -0.23 -2.97
C LYS A 36 -9.49 -1.22 -1.90
N TYR A 37 -10.00 -2.45 -1.92
CA TYR A 37 -9.52 -3.50 -1.03
C TYR A 37 -8.06 -3.87 -1.30
N GLN A 38 -7.62 -3.88 -2.54
CA GLN A 38 -6.22 -4.14 -2.90
C GLN A 38 -5.28 -2.98 -2.52
N GLU A 39 -5.73 -1.73 -2.60
CA GLU A 39 -4.99 -0.56 -2.11
C GLU A 39 -4.87 -0.56 -0.57
N GLY A 40 -5.81 -1.19 0.16
CA GLY A 40 -5.83 -1.22 1.62
C GLY A 40 -4.93 -2.29 2.27
N THR A 41 -4.42 -3.23 1.50
CA THR A 41 -3.52 -4.29 2.00
C THR A 41 -2.07 -4.02 1.63
N LEU A 42 -1.50 -2.94 2.20
CA LEU A 42 -0.05 -2.76 2.27
C LEU A 42 0.52 -3.75 3.31
N ALA A 43 0.36 -5.03 3.04
CA ALA A 43 0.95 -6.09 3.84
C ALA A 43 2.20 -6.60 3.11
N ALA A 44 3.31 -6.63 3.81
CA ALA A 44 4.49 -7.34 3.35
C ALA A 44 4.17 -8.84 3.36
N ASP A 45 4.42 -9.52 2.25
CA ASP A 45 4.25 -10.97 2.17
C ASP A 45 5.62 -11.64 2.08
N PRO A 46 6.14 -12.15 3.20
CA PRO A 46 7.44 -12.82 3.22
C PRO A 46 7.45 -14.15 2.46
N ALA A 47 6.29 -14.72 2.16
CA ALA A 47 6.18 -15.93 1.33
C ALA A 47 6.24 -15.62 -0.18
N ASN A 48 6.05 -14.37 -0.57
CA ASN A 48 6.15 -13.94 -1.96
C ASN A 48 7.61 -13.70 -2.36
N ALA A 49 8.27 -14.75 -2.89
CA ALA A 49 9.69 -14.70 -3.27
C ALA A 49 10.01 -13.56 -4.25
N GLN A 50 9.09 -13.21 -5.16
CA GLN A 50 9.32 -12.12 -6.13
C GLN A 50 9.28 -10.75 -5.43
N GLN A 51 8.36 -10.54 -4.48
CA GLN A 51 8.30 -9.32 -3.69
C GLN A 51 9.56 -9.17 -2.83
N VAL A 52 10.00 -10.25 -2.18
CA VAL A 52 11.22 -10.27 -1.37
C VAL A 52 12.46 -9.95 -2.20
N ALA A 53 12.65 -10.61 -3.35
CA ALA A 53 13.80 -10.36 -4.22
C ALA A 53 13.85 -8.91 -4.73
N ARG A 54 12.68 -8.35 -5.08
CA ARG A 54 12.57 -6.94 -5.46
C ARG A 54 12.92 -6.02 -4.29
N GLY A 55 12.42 -6.33 -3.09
CA GLY A 55 12.72 -5.59 -1.86
C GLY A 55 14.21 -5.60 -1.53
N GLN A 56 14.88 -6.74 -1.65
CA GLN A 56 16.34 -6.86 -1.47
C GLN A 56 17.11 -5.96 -2.44
N SER A 57 16.72 -5.97 -3.71
CA SER A 57 17.35 -5.13 -4.73
C SER A 57 17.19 -3.63 -4.42
N VAL A 58 15.98 -3.20 -4.04
CA VAL A 58 15.70 -1.82 -3.66
C VAL A 58 16.46 -1.43 -2.39
N TYR A 59 16.47 -2.31 -1.39
CA TYR A 59 17.20 -2.08 -0.14
C TYR A 59 18.70 -1.90 -0.38
N ALA A 60 19.33 -2.79 -1.14
CA ALA A 60 20.74 -2.71 -1.48
C ALA A 60 21.10 -1.39 -2.17
N GLN A 61 20.20 -0.87 -3.00
CA GLN A 61 20.44 0.33 -3.80
C GLN A 61 20.23 1.63 -3.01
N TYR A 62 19.23 1.68 -2.12
CA TYR A 62 18.79 2.93 -1.52
C TYR A 62 18.90 3.01 0.01
N CYS A 63 18.98 1.86 0.70
CA CYS A 63 18.90 1.82 2.15
C CYS A 63 20.19 1.33 2.82
N ALA A 64 20.86 0.35 2.18
CA ALA A 64 22.01 -0.35 2.76
C ALA A 64 23.19 0.56 3.10
N ALA A 65 23.38 1.66 2.37
CA ALA A 65 24.44 2.62 2.64
C ALA A 65 24.39 3.21 4.08
N CYS A 66 23.19 3.32 4.65
CA CYS A 66 23.00 3.81 6.01
C CYS A 66 22.60 2.70 7.00
N HIS A 67 21.75 1.77 6.57
CA HIS A 67 21.20 0.72 7.45
C HIS A 67 22.03 -0.57 7.47
N GLY A 68 23.15 -0.60 6.72
CA GLY A 68 24.03 -1.76 6.63
C GLY A 68 23.58 -2.78 5.57
N ALA A 69 24.55 -3.44 4.94
CA ALA A 69 24.28 -4.43 3.90
C ALA A 69 23.60 -5.70 4.43
N ASN A 70 23.82 -6.01 5.71
CA ASN A 70 23.22 -7.13 6.43
C ASN A 70 22.15 -6.68 7.43
N LEU A 71 21.56 -5.48 7.23
CA LEU A 71 20.53 -4.91 8.10
C LEU A 71 21.01 -4.48 9.50
N GLU A 72 22.33 -4.42 9.72
CA GLU A 72 22.98 -4.25 11.03
C GLU A 72 22.88 -2.81 11.58
N GLY A 73 22.52 -1.83 10.76
CA GLY A 73 22.46 -0.43 11.15
C GLY A 73 23.85 0.20 11.42
N GLN A 74 23.86 1.32 12.10
CA GLN A 74 25.07 2.03 12.53
C GLN A 74 25.37 1.76 13.99
N ALA A 75 26.68 1.80 14.35
CA ALA A 75 27.11 1.64 15.73
C ALA A 75 26.46 2.70 16.63
N LYS A 76 26.07 2.30 17.85
CA LYS A 76 25.44 3.20 18.84
C LYS A 76 24.19 3.90 18.31
N TRP A 77 23.40 3.21 17.49
CA TRP A 77 22.20 3.78 16.86
C TRP A 77 21.16 4.34 17.85
N GLN A 78 21.24 3.97 19.11
CA GLN A 78 20.39 4.46 20.21
C GLN A 78 20.86 5.83 20.76
N ASP A 79 22.10 6.24 20.47
CA ASP A 79 22.68 7.47 20.95
C ASP A 79 22.62 8.57 19.89
N LYS A 80 22.24 9.77 20.28
CA LYS A 80 22.25 10.92 19.35
C LYS A 80 23.67 11.29 18.96
N LEU A 81 23.86 11.58 17.69
CA LEU A 81 25.07 12.21 17.18
C LEU A 81 25.22 13.63 17.74
N PRO A 82 26.44 14.22 17.71
CA PRO A 82 26.65 15.62 18.11
C PRO A 82 25.79 16.61 17.32
N THR A 83 25.33 16.23 16.13
CA THR A 83 24.40 16.99 15.29
C THR A 83 22.94 16.95 15.77
N GLY A 84 22.64 16.17 16.82
CA GLY A 84 21.29 15.92 17.32
C GLY A 84 20.49 14.86 16.53
N ARG A 85 21.02 14.37 15.41
CA ARG A 85 20.38 13.32 14.60
C ARG A 85 20.65 11.93 15.20
N MET A 86 19.71 11.02 14.99
CA MET A 86 19.90 9.60 15.30
C MET A 86 20.67 8.91 14.17
N PRO A 87 21.61 8.00 14.48
CA PRO A 87 22.18 7.09 13.50
C PRO A 87 21.10 6.16 12.94
N ALA A 88 21.37 5.55 11.79
CA ALA A 88 20.42 4.61 11.17
C ALA A 88 20.30 3.34 12.03
N PRO A 89 19.08 2.98 12.47
CA PRO A 89 18.86 1.79 13.29
C PRO A 89 19.00 0.50 12.47
N PRO A 90 19.25 -0.64 13.14
CA PRO A 90 19.19 -1.95 12.50
C PRO A 90 17.77 -2.29 12.04
N HIS A 91 17.69 -3.08 10.97
CA HIS A 91 16.45 -3.70 10.49
C HIS A 91 16.42 -5.20 10.71
N ASP A 92 17.46 -5.76 11.33
CA ASP A 92 17.52 -7.14 11.81
C ASP A 92 16.87 -7.28 13.19
N ALA A 93 17.04 -8.46 13.83
CA ALA A 93 16.48 -8.76 15.14
C ALA A 93 17.04 -7.90 16.29
N SER A 94 18.21 -7.24 16.11
CA SER A 94 18.80 -6.33 17.09
C SER A 94 18.16 -4.95 17.11
N GLY A 95 17.39 -4.62 16.06
CA GLY A 95 16.61 -3.39 15.96
C GLY A 95 15.19 -3.55 16.52
N HIS A 96 14.31 -2.63 16.15
CA HIS A 96 12.92 -2.61 16.61
C HIS A 96 11.88 -2.50 15.46
N THR A 97 12.31 -2.64 14.22
CA THR A 97 11.45 -2.55 13.03
C THR A 97 10.32 -3.58 13.05
N TRP A 98 10.61 -4.77 13.55
CA TRP A 98 9.72 -5.93 13.56
C TRP A 98 8.41 -5.75 14.38
N HIS A 99 8.35 -4.79 15.30
CA HIS A 99 7.13 -4.55 16.08
C HIS A 99 6.25 -3.42 15.54
N HIS A 100 6.64 -2.78 14.43
CA HIS A 100 5.80 -1.80 13.76
C HIS A 100 4.90 -2.46 12.70
N PRO A 101 3.62 -2.07 12.62
CA PRO A 101 2.75 -2.51 11.53
C PRO A 101 3.28 -2.06 10.15
N ASP A 102 3.06 -2.87 9.12
CA ASP A 102 3.52 -2.60 7.75
C ASP A 102 3.11 -1.23 7.23
N GLY A 103 1.87 -0.80 7.53
CA GLY A 103 1.38 0.51 7.14
C GLY A 103 2.16 1.68 7.75
N VAL A 104 2.68 1.51 8.97
CA VAL A 104 3.54 2.49 9.63
C VAL A 104 4.91 2.53 8.96
N LEU A 105 5.51 1.36 8.72
CA LEU A 105 6.81 1.25 8.05
C LEU A 105 6.77 1.83 6.64
N PHE A 106 5.72 1.52 5.88
CA PHE A 106 5.50 2.10 4.57
C PHE A 106 5.33 3.63 4.64
N GLY A 107 4.55 4.11 5.60
CA GLY A 107 4.32 5.54 5.79
C GLY A 107 5.62 6.30 6.10
N ILE A 108 6.46 5.77 6.99
CA ILE A 108 7.77 6.34 7.32
C ILE A 108 8.68 6.35 6.09
N THR A 109 8.75 5.25 5.35
CA THR A 109 9.58 5.13 4.16
C THR A 109 9.14 6.11 3.06
N LYS A 110 7.83 6.29 2.87
CA LYS A 110 7.26 7.16 1.84
C LYS A 110 7.32 8.64 2.18
N SER A 111 7.09 9.00 3.44
CA SER A 111 6.83 10.39 3.87
C SER A 111 7.80 10.91 4.92
N GLY A 112 8.71 10.07 5.40
CA GLY A 112 9.58 10.38 6.52
C GLY A 112 8.89 10.25 7.88
N LEU A 113 9.62 10.59 8.93
CA LEU A 113 9.09 10.66 10.29
C LEU A 113 8.25 11.93 10.44
N VAL A 114 6.95 11.81 10.20
CA VAL A 114 6.00 12.92 10.36
C VAL A 114 5.55 12.97 11.81
N PRO A 115 5.86 14.07 12.56
CA PRO A 115 5.45 14.22 13.95
C PRO A 115 3.94 14.02 14.14
N GLY A 116 3.56 13.31 15.20
CA GLY A 116 2.17 13.03 15.52
C GLY A 116 1.47 11.98 14.63
N LYS A 117 2.12 11.57 13.52
CA LYS A 117 1.57 10.54 12.62
C LYS A 117 2.39 9.24 12.65
N TYR A 118 3.70 9.34 12.47
CA TYR A 118 4.62 8.19 12.44
C TYR A 118 5.73 8.29 13.49
N ALA A 119 5.84 9.44 14.14
CA ALA A 119 6.76 9.66 15.24
C ALA A 119 6.04 10.34 16.41
N PRO A 120 6.45 10.08 17.67
CA PRO A 120 6.00 10.86 18.81
C PRO A 120 6.33 12.35 18.63
N PRO A 121 5.51 13.27 19.18
CA PRO A 121 5.75 14.73 19.04
C PRO A 121 7.13 15.21 19.48
N LYS A 122 7.81 14.47 20.37
CA LYS A 122 9.13 14.77 20.89
C LYS A 122 10.29 14.63 19.88
N TYR A 123 10.02 14.21 18.65
CA TYR A 123 11.02 14.09 17.58
C TYR A 123 10.96 15.25 16.58
N GLU A 124 10.40 16.39 16.99
CA GLU A 124 10.47 17.64 16.23
C GLU A 124 11.90 18.21 16.21
#